data_91ce1f9b2b329fd2b12d6527c80e43e2
#
_entry.id   91ce1f9b2b329fd2b12d6527c80e43e2
#
_cell.length_a   1.000
_cell.length_b   1.000
_cell.length_c   1.000
_cell.angle_alpha   90.00
_cell.angle_beta   90.00
_cell.angle_gamma   90.00
#
_symmetry.space_group_name_H-M   'P 1'
#
loop_
_entity.id
_entity.type
_entity.pdbx_description
1 polymer ?
#
loop_
_entity_poly.entity_id
_entity_poly.type
_entity_poly.pdbx_seq_one_letter_code
_entity_poly.pdbx_strand_id
1 'polypeptide(L)'
;MSDSEFDLIQDFFAGLDQGASVRLGIGDDAAALSLPEGHLLHISTDTAVEGVHFLASLPPADVAYRSTMAAASDLAAMGASPQAL
;
A
#
# COMPACT_ATOMS: atom_id res chain seq x y z
N MET A 1 16.95 -19.19 -6.81
CA MET A 1 15.57 -19.28 -7.26
C MET A 1 15.17 -17.95 -7.86
N SER A 2 14.60 -17.98 -9.01
CA SER A 2 14.16 -16.77 -9.69
C SER A 2 12.64 -16.73 -9.66
N ASP A 3 12.10 -15.78 -8.93
CA ASP A 3 10.66 -15.57 -8.91
C ASP A 3 10.27 -14.59 -10.00
N SER A 4 9.18 -14.87 -10.69
CA SER A 4 8.59 -13.93 -11.62
C SER A 4 7.92 -12.80 -10.81
N GLU A 5 7.61 -11.70 -11.49
CA GLU A 5 6.82 -10.61 -10.91
C GLU A 5 5.49 -11.14 -10.33
N PHE A 6 4.83 -12.03 -11.05
CA PHE A 6 3.57 -12.61 -10.62
C PHE A 6 3.71 -13.48 -9.36
N ASP A 7 4.81 -14.23 -9.26
CA ASP A 7 5.09 -15.03 -8.07
C ASP A 7 5.33 -14.15 -6.85
N LEU A 8 6.08 -13.07 -7.02
CA LEU A 8 6.32 -12.11 -5.94
C LEU A 8 5.01 -11.47 -5.46
N ILE A 9 4.15 -11.07 -6.38
CA ILE A 9 2.85 -10.49 -6.04
C ILE A 9 2.01 -11.50 -5.27
N GLN A 10 1.95 -12.74 -5.75
CA GLN A 10 1.16 -13.79 -5.10
C GLN A 10 1.68 -14.11 -3.70
N ASP A 11 3.00 -14.20 -3.53
CA ASP A 11 3.61 -14.62 -2.28
C ASP A 11 3.58 -13.54 -1.20
N PHE A 12 3.76 -12.28 -1.58
CA PHE A 12 3.98 -11.19 -0.62
C PHE A 12 2.86 -10.17 -0.55
N PHE A 13 2.06 -10.01 -1.60
CA PHE A 13 1.08 -8.92 -1.67
C PHE A 13 -0.37 -9.35 -1.80
N ALA A 14 -0.63 -10.56 -2.28
CA ALA A 14 -2.00 -11.00 -2.61
C ALA A 14 -2.97 -10.95 -1.43
N GLY A 15 -2.49 -11.03 -0.19
CA GLY A 15 -3.34 -10.98 1.00
C GLY A 15 -3.61 -9.59 1.56
N LEU A 16 -3.03 -8.55 0.96
CA LEU A 16 -3.09 -7.20 1.53
C LEU A 16 -4.37 -6.44 1.17
N ASP A 17 -5.13 -6.91 0.19
CA ASP A 17 -6.30 -6.24 -0.35
C ASP A 17 -7.62 -6.72 0.27
N GLN A 18 -7.67 -6.87 1.58
CA GLN A 18 -8.81 -7.49 2.27
C GLN A 18 -9.80 -6.49 2.88
N GLY A 19 -9.72 -5.23 2.53
CA GLY A 19 -10.66 -4.24 3.00
C GLY A 19 -12.07 -4.47 2.47
N ALA A 20 -13.07 -4.16 3.28
CA ALA A 20 -14.48 -4.36 2.92
C ALA A 20 -14.90 -3.57 1.67
N SER A 21 -14.21 -2.47 1.38
CA SER A 21 -14.48 -1.63 0.20
C SER A 21 -13.87 -2.16 -1.10
N VAL A 22 -12.98 -3.15 -1.01
CA VAL A 22 -12.27 -3.67 -2.19
C VAL A 22 -13.19 -4.58 -2.98
N ARG A 23 -13.41 -4.24 -4.24
CA ARG A 23 -14.20 -5.04 -5.19
C ARG A 23 -13.34 -5.84 -6.12
N LEU A 24 -12.17 -5.30 -6.47
CA LEU A 24 -11.17 -5.95 -7.29
C LEU A 24 -9.82 -5.55 -6.74
N GLY A 25 -9.08 -6.49 -6.26
CA GLY A 25 -7.80 -6.26 -5.60
C GLY A 25 -6.61 -6.73 -6.40
N ILE A 26 -5.58 -7.18 -5.69
CA ILE A 26 -4.32 -7.60 -6.26
C ILE A 26 -4.52 -8.80 -7.20
N GLY A 27 -3.84 -8.77 -8.34
CA GLY A 27 -3.91 -9.82 -9.35
C GLY A 27 -4.43 -9.36 -10.69
N ASP A 28 -4.90 -8.12 -10.76
CA ASP A 28 -5.32 -7.46 -12.00
C ASP A 28 -4.50 -6.19 -12.25
N ASP A 29 -4.72 -5.55 -13.39
CA ASP A 29 -3.98 -4.35 -13.78
C ASP A 29 -4.31 -3.15 -12.89
N ALA A 30 -5.44 -3.18 -12.22
CA ALA A 30 -5.89 -2.13 -11.33
C ALA A 30 -6.74 -2.72 -10.21
N ALA A 31 -7.02 -1.93 -9.21
CA ALA A 31 -7.98 -2.27 -8.17
C ALA A 31 -9.31 -1.55 -8.40
N ALA A 32 -10.38 -2.13 -7.89
CA ALA A 32 -11.68 -1.50 -7.87
C ALA A 32 -12.20 -1.43 -6.43
N LEU A 33 -12.62 -0.25 -6.02
CA LEU A 33 -13.11 0.02 -4.68
C LEU A 33 -14.54 0.56 -4.78
N SER A 34 -15.38 0.18 -3.84
CA SER A 34 -16.71 0.79 -3.70
C SER A 34 -16.67 1.81 -2.56
N LEU A 35 -17.32 2.95 -2.78
CA LEU A 35 -17.43 4.00 -1.77
C LEU A 35 -18.90 4.22 -1.43
N PRO A 36 -19.22 4.49 -0.15
CA PRO A 36 -20.56 4.95 0.21
C PRO A 36 -20.88 6.28 -0.47
N GLU A 37 -22.15 6.50 -0.74
CA GLU A 37 -22.61 7.78 -1.30
C GLU A 37 -22.21 8.93 -0.38
N GLY A 38 -21.81 10.04 -0.97
CA GLY A 38 -21.42 11.24 -0.22
C GLY A 38 -20.01 11.19 0.38
N HIS A 39 -19.22 10.18 0.05
CA HIS A 39 -17.84 10.05 0.51
C HIS A 39 -16.85 10.36 -0.60
N LEU A 40 -15.69 10.85 -0.19
CA LEU A 40 -14.56 11.09 -1.09
C LEU A 40 -13.46 10.08 -0.79
N LEU A 41 -12.79 9.62 -1.84
CA LEU A 41 -11.62 8.77 -1.70
C LEU A 41 -10.36 9.63 -1.68
N HIS A 42 -9.57 9.49 -0.62
CA HIS A 42 -8.25 10.10 -0.53
C HIS A 42 -7.21 9.01 -0.78
N ILE A 43 -6.29 9.27 -1.67
CA ILE A 43 -5.22 8.32 -2.04
C ILE A 43 -3.89 9.01 -1.80
N SER A 44 -2.96 8.28 -1.19
CA SER A 44 -1.58 8.72 -1.03
C SER A 44 -0.65 7.61 -1.46
N THR A 45 0.40 7.98 -2.17
CA THR A 45 1.52 7.11 -2.48
C THR A 45 2.79 7.78 -2.02
N ASP A 46 3.74 6.98 -1.58
CA ASP A 46 5.02 7.50 -1.12
C ASP A 46 6.15 6.63 -1.66
N THR A 47 7.26 7.25 -2.00
CA THR A 47 8.43 6.56 -2.52
C THR A 47 9.58 6.74 -1.54
N ALA A 48 10.18 5.62 -1.12
CA ALA A 48 11.37 5.64 -0.28
C ALA A 48 12.58 5.21 -1.12
N VAL A 49 13.59 6.06 -1.15
CA VAL A 49 14.81 5.83 -1.93
C VAL A 49 15.97 5.60 -0.98
N GLU A 50 16.68 4.47 -1.17
CA GLU A 50 17.87 4.17 -0.40
C GLU A 50 18.93 5.26 -0.55
N GLY A 51 19.54 5.63 0.57
CA GLY A 51 20.53 6.71 0.60
C GLY A 51 19.94 8.12 0.66
N VAL A 52 18.64 8.27 0.43
CA VAL A 52 17.92 9.55 0.55
C VAL A 52 16.97 9.53 1.73
N HIS A 53 16.11 8.54 1.80
CA HIS A 53 15.07 8.42 2.84
C HIS A 53 15.45 7.44 3.94
N PHE A 54 16.32 6.49 3.66
CA PHE A 54 16.81 5.51 4.63
C PHE A 54 18.21 5.03 4.26
N LEU A 55 18.93 4.50 5.24
CA LEU A 55 20.25 3.91 5.04
C LEU A 55 20.14 2.46 4.58
N ALA A 56 21.11 2.01 3.79
CA ALA A 56 21.16 0.62 3.30
C ALA A 56 21.17 -0.41 4.45
N SER A 57 21.64 -0.02 5.63
CA SER A 57 21.68 -0.89 6.81
C SER A 57 20.34 -1.08 7.50
N LEU A 58 19.32 -0.30 7.13
CA LEU A 58 17.99 -0.44 7.75
C LEU A 58 17.34 -1.74 7.27
N PRO A 59 16.85 -2.60 8.19
CA PRO A 59 16.18 -3.84 7.79
C PRO A 59 14.98 -3.59 6.86
N PRO A 60 14.74 -4.46 5.88
CA PRO A 60 13.62 -4.29 4.94
C PRO A 60 12.26 -4.14 5.61
N ALA A 61 12.02 -4.85 6.71
CA ALA A 61 10.75 -4.72 7.45
C ALA A 61 10.57 -3.31 8.00
N ASP A 62 11.64 -2.67 8.48
CA ASP A 62 11.58 -1.30 8.98
C ASP A 62 11.37 -0.29 7.84
N VAL A 63 11.96 -0.54 6.68
CA VAL A 63 11.73 0.28 5.48
C VAL A 63 10.26 0.23 5.09
N ALA A 64 9.68 -0.96 5.03
CA ALA A 64 8.27 -1.16 4.68
C ALA A 64 7.35 -0.48 5.70
N TYR A 65 7.62 -0.65 6.98
CA TYR A 65 6.84 -0.01 8.05
C TYR A 65 6.86 1.51 7.92
N ARG A 66 8.06 2.09 7.80
CA ARG A 66 8.22 3.55 7.71
C ARG A 66 7.55 4.12 6.47
N SER A 67 7.69 3.47 5.32
CA SER A 67 7.08 3.93 4.07
C SER A 67 5.57 3.89 4.14
N THR A 68 5.01 2.82 4.68
CA THR A 68 3.56 2.67 4.86
C THR A 68 3.03 3.71 5.83
N MET A 69 3.71 3.92 6.95
CA MET A 69 3.28 4.88 7.96
C MET A 69 3.40 6.32 7.50
N ALA A 70 4.36 6.63 6.63
CA ALA A 70 4.48 7.95 6.04
C ALA A 70 3.24 8.28 5.19
N ALA A 71 2.85 7.37 4.31
CA ALA A 71 1.64 7.53 3.50
C ALA A 71 0.38 7.58 4.37
N ALA A 72 0.27 6.71 5.36
CA ALA A 72 -0.86 6.68 6.27
C ALA A 72 -0.98 7.96 7.10
N SER A 73 0.14 8.55 7.50
CA SER A 73 0.15 9.82 8.25
C SER A 73 -0.40 10.97 7.43
N ASP A 74 -0.09 11.02 6.14
CA ASP A 74 -0.62 12.04 5.25
C ASP A 74 -2.15 11.94 5.13
N LEU A 75 -2.67 10.72 5.03
CA LEU A 75 -4.11 10.48 4.99
C LEU A 75 -4.78 10.79 6.32
N ALA A 76 -4.14 10.45 7.44
CA ALA A 76 -4.66 10.76 8.77
C ALA A 76 -4.75 12.27 8.99
N ALA A 77 -3.80 13.04 8.48
CA ALA A 77 -3.82 14.49 8.54
C ALA A 77 -5.01 15.09 7.78
N MET A 78 -5.53 14.38 6.77
CA MET A 78 -6.73 14.76 6.02
C MET A 78 -8.02 14.29 6.69
N GLY A 79 -7.94 13.63 7.83
CA GLY A 79 -9.11 13.08 8.52
C GLY A 79 -9.71 11.85 7.86
N ALA A 80 -8.96 11.18 7.00
CA ALA A 80 -9.44 10.01 6.27
C ALA A 80 -9.43 8.75 7.14
N SER A 81 -10.36 7.84 6.86
CA SER A 81 -10.39 6.51 7.46
C SER A 81 -9.74 5.50 6.50
N PRO A 82 -8.88 4.59 7.00
CA PRO A 82 -8.24 3.63 6.12
C PRO A 82 -9.25 2.69 5.49
N GLN A 83 -9.11 2.42 4.19
CA GLN A 83 -9.97 1.51 3.45
C GLN A 83 -9.18 0.34 2.87
N ALA A 84 -8.03 0.60 2.31
CA ALA A 84 -7.21 -0.42 1.66
C ALA A 84 -5.75 0.00 1.60
N LEU A 85 -4.90 -0.98 1.39
CA LEU A 85 -3.47 -0.78 1.23
C LEU A 85 -3.02 -1.37 -0.10
#